data_ce56e0ec32e2ede9a06772185006e177
#
_entry.id   ce56e0ec32e2ede9a06772185006e177
#
_cell.length_a   1.000
_cell.length_b   1.000
_cell.length_c   1.000
_cell.angle_alpha   90.00
_cell.angle_beta   90.00
_cell.angle_gamma   90.00
#
_symmetry.space_group_name_H-M   'P 1'
#
loop_
_entity.id
_entity.type
_entity.pdbx_description
1 polymer ?
#
loop_
_entity_poly.entity_id
_entity_poly.type
_entity_poly.pdbx_seq_one_letter_code
_entity_poly.pdbx_strand_id
1 'polypeptide(L)'
;MHIIEFQDFNIIPSPEIMLIKPFRRLWNNDRSERKEKFLQQISYCYFMIDPRSTYSYITDLEERSAEIIKQEGLPKDFKPSEFLQEAMEAYKKHCITTSSLLLEDTRNTIDKIRMELKNYDVSSLEDKDKVNALKTIASIVSMIPKMIKDLSEAEKSVTQELNEAGRARGKAEKTIFDDGFDSF
;
A
#
# COMPACT_ATOMS: atom_id res chain seq x y z
N MET A 1 10.36 12.27 -4.05
CA MET A 1 9.31 13.23 -4.45
C MET A 1 8.03 12.46 -4.59
N HIS A 2 7.05 12.78 -3.75
CA HIS A 2 5.75 12.11 -3.85
C HIS A 2 4.98 12.77 -4.99
N ILE A 3 4.64 12.00 -6.00
CA ILE A 3 3.84 12.48 -7.14
C ILE A 3 2.34 12.44 -6.85
N ILE A 4 1.96 11.71 -5.79
CA ILE A 4 0.60 11.69 -5.25
C ILE A 4 0.70 11.81 -3.74
N GLU A 5 -0.05 12.74 -3.15
CA GLU A 5 -0.15 12.98 -1.71
C GLU A 5 -1.57 12.70 -1.24
N PHE A 6 -1.71 12.21 -0.01
CA PHE A 6 -2.98 12.03 0.66
C PHE A 6 -3.03 12.97 1.86
N GLN A 7 -3.87 14.01 1.78
CA GLN A 7 -4.02 15.02 2.82
C GLN A 7 -5.50 15.32 3.03
N ASP A 8 -5.92 15.45 4.28
CA ASP A 8 -7.30 15.80 4.65
C ASP A 8 -8.35 14.95 3.92
N PHE A 9 -8.13 13.64 3.85
CA PHE A 9 -8.97 12.67 3.13
C PHE A 9 -9.08 12.89 1.62
N ASN A 10 -8.21 13.71 1.03
CA ASN A 10 -8.17 13.99 -0.40
C ASN A 10 -6.85 13.52 -1.02
N ILE A 11 -6.96 13.05 -2.25
CA ILE A 11 -5.79 12.76 -3.09
C ILE A 11 -5.42 14.02 -3.85
N ILE A 12 -4.18 14.45 -3.65
CA ILE A 12 -3.62 15.65 -4.30
C ILE A 12 -2.48 15.21 -5.21
N PRO A 13 -2.68 15.24 -6.54
CA PRO A 13 -1.61 14.99 -7.48
C PRO A 13 -0.64 16.18 -7.51
N SER A 14 0.66 15.91 -7.43
CA SER A 14 1.67 16.95 -7.59
C SER A 14 1.74 17.38 -9.07
N PRO A 15 2.12 18.63 -9.38
CA PRO A 15 2.26 19.08 -10.77
C PRO A 15 3.20 18.21 -11.61
N GLU A 16 4.21 17.62 -10.98
CA GLU A 16 5.20 16.77 -11.63
C GLU A 16 4.62 15.45 -12.15
N ILE A 17 3.43 15.05 -11.70
CA ILE A 17 2.74 13.87 -12.23
C ILE A 17 2.50 13.99 -13.74
N MET A 18 2.35 15.22 -14.24
CA MET A 18 2.16 15.50 -15.66
C MET A 18 3.42 15.29 -16.51
N LEU A 19 4.58 15.16 -15.90
CA LEU A 19 5.82 14.79 -16.59
C LEU A 19 5.82 13.30 -16.97
N ILE A 20 5.01 12.50 -16.27
CA ILE A 20 4.89 11.07 -16.49
C ILE A 20 3.84 10.82 -17.58
N LYS A 21 4.28 10.32 -18.72
CA LYS A 21 3.45 10.15 -19.92
C LYS A 21 2.10 9.43 -19.68
N PRO A 22 2.02 8.29 -18.96
CA PRO A 22 0.74 7.64 -18.66
C PRO A 22 -0.26 8.55 -17.92
N PHE A 23 0.17 9.27 -16.90
CA PHE A 23 -0.72 10.18 -16.16
C PHE A 23 -1.19 11.36 -17.01
N ARG A 24 -0.31 11.90 -17.84
CA ARG A 24 -0.71 12.95 -18.80
C ARG A 24 -1.75 12.44 -19.81
N ARG A 25 -1.67 11.16 -20.22
CA ARG A 25 -2.70 10.54 -21.06
C ARG A 25 -4.03 10.44 -20.34
N LEU A 26 -4.06 10.00 -19.06
CA LEU A 26 -5.28 9.95 -18.26
C LEU A 26 -5.92 11.34 -18.12
N TRP A 27 -5.10 12.37 -17.86
CA TRP A 27 -5.57 13.75 -17.78
C TRP A 27 -6.20 14.23 -19.08
N ASN A 28 -5.54 13.98 -20.21
CA ASN A 28 -6.03 14.40 -21.52
C ASN A 28 -7.30 13.64 -21.96
N ASN A 29 -7.47 12.41 -21.52
CA ASN A 29 -8.66 11.60 -21.80
C ASN A 29 -9.88 11.98 -20.97
N ASP A 30 -9.67 12.64 -19.85
CA ASP A 30 -10.75 13.16 -19.04
C ASP A 30 -11.27 14.49 -19.64
N ARG A 31 -12.52 14.47 -20.09
CA ARG A 31 -13.20 15.64 -20.67
C ARG A 31 -14.04 16.40 -19.64
N SER A 32 -14.10 15.92 -18.39
CA SER A 32 -14.83 16.62 -17.33
C SER A 32 -14.15 17.96 -16.99
N GLU A 33 -14.93 18.96 -16.66
CA GLU A 33 -14.45 20.31 -16.41
C GLU A 33 -13.50 20.36 -15.20
N ARG A 34 -13.80 19.56 -14.16
CA ARG A 34 -13.03 19.49 -12.91
C ARG A 34 -12.05 18.29 -12.85
N LYS A 35 -11.89 17.55 -13.94
CA LYS A 35 -11.03 16.36 -13.99
C LYS A 35 -11.39 15.31 -12.93
N GLU A 36 -12.67 15.14 -12.63
CA GLU A 36 -13.17 14.26 -11.59
C GLU A 36 -12.81 12.79 -11.87
N LYS A 37 -12.93 12.37 -13.13
CA LYS A 37 -12.57 11.02 -13.54
C LYS A 37 -11.07 10.74 -13.38
N PHE A 38 -10.24 11.71 -13.71
CA PHE A 38 -8.80 11.63 -13.52
C PHE A 38 -8.46 11.53 -12.02
N LEU A 39 -9.08 12.34 -11.17
CA LEU A 39 -8.87 12.28 -9.73
C LEU A 39 -9.31 10.94 -9.13
N GLN A 40 -10.45 10.40 -9.54
CA GLN A 40 -10.89 9.06 -9.14
C GLN A 40 -9.89 7.97 -9.55
N GLN A 41 -9.37 8.04 -10.77
CA GLN A 41 -8.38 7.09 -11.27
C GLN A 41 -7.05 7.18 -10.51
N ILE A 42 -6.62 8.39 -10.17
CA ILE A 42 -5.40 8.59 -9.36
C ILE A 42 -5.62 8.10 -7.93
N SER A 43 -6.78 8.36 -7.33
CA SER A 43 -7.11 7.85 -6.00
C SER A 43 -7.04 6.32 -5.98
N TYR A 44 -7.65 5.67 -6.95
CA TYR A 44 -7.56 4.22 -7.09
C TYR A 44 -6.10 3.74 -7.24
N CYS A 45 -5.31 4.41 -8.08
CA CYS A 45 -3.90 4.11 -8.29
C CYS A 45 -3.09 4.21 -6.99
N TYR A 46 -3.30 5.28 -6.21
CA TYR A 46 -2.65 5.48 -4.91
C TYR A 46 -3.03 4.37 -3.93
N PHE A 47 -4.33 4.13 -3.74
CA PHE A 47 -4.80 3.15 -2.77
C PHE A 47 -4.39 1.71 -3.10
N MET A 48 -4.25 1.39 -4.38
CA MET A 48 -3.78 0.06 -4.81
C MET A 48 -2.28 -0.15 -4.61
N ILE A 49 -1.45 0.90 -4.78
CA ILE A 49 -0.02 0.73 -4.99
C ILE A 49 0.83 1.34 -3.90
N ASP A 50 0.45 2.50 -3.35
CA ASP A 50 1.31 3.21 -2.40
C ASP A 50 1.43 2.43 -1.08
N PRO A 51 2.64 2.14 -0.59
CA PRO A 51 2.84 1.46 0.69
C PRO A 51 2.24 2.20 1.90
N ARG A 52 2.04 3.52 1.77
CA ARG A 52 1.41 4.37 2.79
C ARG A 52 -0.11 4.35 2.75
N SER A 53 -0.68 3.69 1.76
CA SER A 53 -2.13 3.54 1.61
C SER A 53 -2.74 2.85 2.82
N THR A 54 -3.91 3.33 3.24
CA THR A 54 -4.73 2.71 4.29
C THR A 54 -5.16 1.28 3.94
N TYR A 55 -5.11 0.89 2.66
CA TYR A 55 -5.45 -0.46 2.17
C TYR A 55 -4.22 -1.36 1.97
N SER A 56 -3.01 -0.87 2.28
CA SER A 56 -1.77 -1.63 2.06
C SER A 56 -1.68 -2.92 2.89
N TYR A 57 -2.49 -3.05 3.95
CA TYR A 57 -2.56 -4.27 4.78
C TYR A 57 -3.28 -5.44 4.09
N ILE A 58 -4.10 -5.17 3.06
CA ILE A 58 -4.78 -6.22 2.29
C ILE A 58 -3.79 -6.71 1.24
N THR A 59 -3.29 -7.93 1.41
CA THR A 59 -2.25 -8.51 0.54
C THR A 59 -2.82 -9.04 -0.77
N ASP A 60 -4.04 -9.57 -0.75
CA ASP A 60 -4.74 -10.00 -1.95
C ASP A 60 -5.18 -8.79 -2.78
N LEU A 61 -4.74 -8.73 -4.04
CA LEU A 61 -5.00 -7.59 -4.91
C LEU A 61 -6.46 -7.49 -5.36
N GLU A 62 -7.15 -8.61 -5.49
CA GLU A 62 -8.57 -8.62 -5.87
C GLU A 62 -9.43 -8.15 -4.71
N GLU A 63 -9.14 -8.64 -3.50
CA GLU A 63 -9.80 -8.21 -2.27
C GLU A 63 -9.54 -6.72 -2.02
N ARG A 64 -8.29 -6.26 -2.17
CA ARG A 64 -7.91 -4.84 -2.05
C ARG A 64 -8.68 -3.97 -3.02
N SER A 65 -8.74 -4.37 -4.30
CA SER A 65 -9.50 -3.65 -5.33
C SER A 65 -10.98 -3.55 -5.00
N ALA A 66 -11.60 -4.66 -4.58
CA ALA A 66 -13.01 -4.69 -4.21
C ALA A 66 -13.32 -3.77 -3.02
N GLU A 67 -12.46 -3.75 -2.00
CA GLU A 67 -12.64 -2.89 -0.83
C GLU A 67 -12.45 -1.41 -1.16
N ILE A 68 -11.46 -1.05 -2.00
CA ILE A 68 -11.27 0.32 -2.48
C ILE A 68 -12.50 0.78 -3.27
N ILE A 69 -13.00 -0.01 -4.21
CA ILE A 69 -14.19 0.33 -5.00
C ILE A 69 -15.38 0.62 -4.09
N LYS A 70 -15.56 -0.19 -3.06
CA LYS A 70 -16.67 -0.07 -2.11
C LYS A 70 -16.54 1.14 -1.20
N GLN A 71 -15.38 1.39 -0.62
CA GLN A 71 -15.16 2.43 0.40
C GLN A 71 -14.97 3.82 -0.23
N GLU A 72 -14.31 3.90 -1.38
CA GLU A 72 -14.07 5.18 -2.07
C GLU A 72 -15.22 5.59 -3.00
N GLY A 73 -16.33 4.85 -2.98
CA GLY A 73 -17.53 5.20 -3.73
C GLY A 73 -17.37 5.14 -5.26
N LEU A 74 -16.45 4.31 -5.74
CA LEU A 74 -16.28 4.06 -7.17
C LEU A 74 -17.47 3.25 -7.73
N PRO A 75 -17.80 3.37 -9.03
CA PRO A 75 -18.83 2.53 -9.66
C PRO A 75 -18.55 1.04 -9.41
N LYS A 76 -19.59 0.26 -9.09
CA LYS A 76 -19.45 -1.17 -8.79
C LYS A 76 -18.86 -2.00 -9.95
N ASP A 77 -19.02 -1.51 -11.16
CA ASP A 77 -18.48 -2.08 -12.40
C ASP A 77 -17.14 -1.46 -12.80
N PHE A 78 -16.53 -0.67 -11.89
CA PHE A 78 -15.24 -0.04 -12.15
C PHE A 78 -14.17 -1.10 -12.45
N LYS A 79 -13.57 -0.94 -13.61
CA LYS A 79 -12.41 -1.74 -14.02
C LYS A 79 -11.29 -0.80 -14.48
N PRO A 80 -10.06 -1.03 -14.04
CA PRO A 80 -8.91 -0.26 -14.52
C PRO A 80 -8.80 -0.37 -16.05
N SER A 81 -8.87 0.77 -16.72
CA SER A 81 -8.62 0.83 -18.16
C SER A 81 -7.13 0.54 -18.44
N GLU A 82 -6.79 0.19 -19.67
CA GLU A 82 -5.41 -0.02 -20.11
C GLU A 82 -4.52 1.19 -19.77
N PHE A 83 -5.01 2.41 -20.00
CA PHE A 83 -4.29 3.64 -19.64
C PHE A 83 -4.08 3.79 -18.13
N LEU A 84 -5.04 3.35 -17.30
CA LEU A 84 -4.89 3.36 -15.86
C LEU A 84 -3.87 2.31 -15.42
N GLN A 85 -3.87 1.13 -16.03
CA GLN A 85 -2.88 0.09 -15.75
C GLN A 85 -1.46 0.56 -16.09
N GLU A 86 -1.25 1.22 -17.25
CA GLU A 86 0.03 1.85 -17.59
C GLU A 86 0.45 2.88 -16.53
N ALA A 87 -0.49 3.69 -16.03
CA ALA A 87 -0.21 4.68 -15.00
C ALA A 87 0.13 4.02 -13.65
N MET A 88 -0.55 2.95 -13.30
CA MET A 88 -0.28 2.15 -12.11
C MET A 88 1.13 1.54 -12.15
N GLU A 89 1.54 0.98 -13.29
CA GLU A 89 2.89 0.45 -13.47
C GLU A 89 3.97 1.55 -13.36
N ALA A 90 3.70 2.72 -13.93
CA ALA A 90 4.60 3.86 -13.82
C ALA A 90 4.69 4.35 -12.36
N TYR A 91 3.56 4.38 -11.64
CA TYR A 91 3.51 4.76 -10.23
C TYR A 91 4.25 3.75 -9.35
N LYS A 92 4.02 2.48 -9.59
CA LYS A 92 4.72 1.40 -8.88
C LYS A 92 6.24 1.59 -8.94
N LYS A 93 6.80 1.91 -10.10
CA LYS A 93 8.23 2.18 -10.27
C LYS A 93 8.72 3.40 -9.49
N HIS A 94 7.85 4.36 -9.20
CA HIS A 94 8.19 5.53 -8.37
C HIS A 94 8.11 5.26 -6.88
N CYS A 95 7.21 4.38 -6.45
CA CYS A 95 6.99 4.05 -5.04
C CYS A 95 7.89 2.94 -4.54
N ILE A 96 8.39 2.09 -5.44
CA ILE A 96 9.18 0.93 -5.07
C ILE A 96 10.56 1.38 -4.61
N THR A 97 10.84 1.13 -3.32
CA THR A 97 12.18 1.04 -2.77
C THR A 97 12.47 -0.45 -2.47
N THR A 98 13.75 -0.81 -2.30
CA THR A 98 14.11 -2.18 -1.88
C THR A 98 13.44 -2.55 -0.57
N SER A 99 13.33 -1.59 0.35
CA SER A 99 12.68 -1.76 1.66
C SER A 99 11.18 -2.03 1.51
N SER A 100 10.48 -1.31 0.61
CA SER A 100 9.05 -1.53 0.38
C SER A 100 8.76 -2.87 -0.30
N LEU A 101 9.61 -3.34 -1.22
CA LEU A 101 9.51 -4.68 -1.79
C LEU A 101 9.67 -5.76 -0.73
N LEU A 102 10.71 -5.63 0.11
CA LEU A 102 10.96 -6.59 1.18
C LEU A 102 9.79 -6.64 2.18
N LEU A 103 9.19 -5.49 2.47
CA LEU A 103 8.00 -5.41 3.33
C LEU A 103 6.80 -6.15 2.70
N GLU A 104 6.54 -5.94 1.40
CA GLU A 104 5.47 -6.64 0.68
C GLU A 104 5.69 -8.15 0.66
N ASP A 105 6.91 -8.61 0.36
CA ASP A 105 7.28 -10.03 0.36
C ASP A 105 7.13 -10.66 1.75
N THR A 106 7.48 -9.91 2.81
CA THR A 106 7.33 -10.34 4.19
C THR A 106 5.86 -10.51 4.57
N ARG A 107 5.00 -9.54 4.22
CA ARG A 107 3.54 -9.62 4.43
C ARG A 107 2.95 -10.84 3.73
N ASN A 108 3.27 -11.03 2.45
CA ASN A 108 2.81 -12.16 1.65
C ASN A 108 3.24 -13.50 2.26
N THR A 109 4.46 -13.56 2.81
CA THR A 109 4.97 -14.77 3.46
C THR A 109 4.22 -15.08 4.75
N ILE A 110 3.97 -14.06 5.58
CA ILE A 110 3.19 -14.20 6.82
C ILE A 110 1.76 -14.67 6.52
N ASP A 111 1.12 -14.10 5.50
CA ASP A 111 -0.23 -14.51 5.11
C ASP A 111 -0.28 -15.95 4.59
N LYS A 112 0.69 -16.39 3.81
CA LYS A 112 0.80 -17.79 3.39
C LYS A 112 0.93 -18.72 4.59
N ILE A 113 1.80 -18.40 5.55
CA ILE A 113 1.97 -19.18 6.78
C ILE A 113 0.63 -19.25 7.54
N ARG A 114 -0.07 -18.11 7.67
CA ARG A 114 -1.38 -18.04 8.34
C ARG A 114 -2.42 -18.92 7.66
N MET A 115 -2.48 -18.87 6.33
CA MET A 115 -3.43 -19.69 5.55
C MET A 115 -3.12 -21.18 5.66
N GLU A 116 -1.85 -21.57 5.58
CA GLU A 116 -1.43 -22.95 5.77
C GLU A 116 -1.77 -23.46 7.17
N LEU A 117 -1.49 -22.69 8.22
CA LEU A 117 -1.84 -23.05 9.59
C LEU A 117 -3.34 -23.22 9.79
N LYS A 118 -4.15 -22.35 9.16
CA LYS A 118 -5.62 -22.41 9.24
C LYS A 118 -6.20 -23.66 8.56
N ASN A 119 -5.61 -24.07 7.45
CA ASN A 119 -6.08 -25.16 6.62
C ASN A 119 -5.46 -26.52 6.99
N TYR A 120 -4.48 -26.51 7.90
CA TYR A 120 -3.77 -27.73 8.27
C TYR A 120 -4.63 -28.65 9.12
N ASP A 121 -5.01 -29.79 8.57
CA ASP A 121 -5.79 -30.82 9.27
C ASP A 121 -4.87 -31.87 9.89
N VAL A 122 -4.70 -31.77 11.20
CA VAL A 122 -3.91 -32.72 11.99
C VAL A 122 -4.67 -34.08 12.18
N SER A 123 -6.00 -34.09 12.03
CA SER A 123 -6.82 -35.26 12.31
C SER A 123 -6.61 -36.40 11.30
N SER A 124 -6.20 -36.03 10.07
CA SER A 124 -5.96 -37.00 8.97
C SER A 124 -4.62 -37.71 9.02
N LEU A 125 -3.74 -37.39 9.98
CA LEU A 125 -2.39 -37.94 10.08
C LEU A 125 -2.36 -39.19 10.98
N GLU A 126 -1.34 -40.04 10.80
CA GLU A 126 -1.02 -41.15 11.74
C GLU A 126 -0.45 -40.60 13.05
N ASP A 127 -0.56 -41.34 14.15
CA ASP A 127 -0.26 -40.85 15.51
C ASP A 127 1.18 -40.31 15.68
N LYS A 128 2.17 -40.94 15.03
CA LYS A 128 3.57 -40.43 15.05
C LYS A 128 3.70 -39.10 14.34
N ASP A 129 3.02 -38.94 13.23
CA ASP A 129 3.09 -37.72 12.41
C ASP A 129 2.27 -36.60 13.05
N LYS A 130 1.18 -36.93 13.76
CA LYS A 130 0.45 -35.93 14.58
C LYS A 130 1.30 -35.25 15.62
N VAL A 131 2.13 -36.01 16.35
CA VAL A 131 2.99 -35.44 17.39
C VAL A 131 4.04 -34.50 16.78
N ASN A 132 4.62 -34.87 15.65
CA ASN A 132 5.60 -34.04 14.95
C ASN A 132 4.94 -32.79 14.35
N ALA A 133 3.77 -32.93 13.72
CA ALA A 133 3.00 -31.84 13.19
C ALA A 133 2.61 -30.83 14.29
N LEU A 134 2.10 -31.30 15.42
CA LEU A 134 1.76 -30.44 16.56
C LEU A 134 2.99 -29.70 17.12
N LYS A 135 4.14 -30.34 17.22
CA LYS A 135 5.39 -29.68 17.63
C LYS A 135 5.81 -28.57 16.64
N THR A 136 5.70 -28.86 15.34
CA THR A 136 6.02 -27.90 14.29
C THR A 136 5.07 -26.71 14.33
N ILE A 137 3.76 -26.96 14.45
CA ILE A 137 2.73 -25.91 14.59
C ILE A 137 3.01 -25.07 15.84
N ALA A 138 3.26 -25.68 16.99
CA ALA A 138 3.57 -24.96 18.24
C ALA A 138 4.83 -24.08 18.09
N SER A 139 5.87 -24.58 17.40
CA SER A 139 7.07 -23.81 17.09
C SER A 139 6.74 -22.59 16.21
N ILE A 140 6.00 -22.76 15.12
CA ILE A 140 5.60 -21.67 14.25
C ILE A 140 4.75 -20.64 15.01
N VAL A 141 3.74 -21.08 15.77
CA VAL A 141 2.88 -20.21 16.58
C VAL A 141 3.67 -19.41 17.60
N SER A 142 4.72 -20.00 18.21
CA SER A 142 5.60 -19.29 19.15
C SER A 142 6.43 -18.19 18.48
N MET A 143 6.68 -18.27 17.17
CA MET A 143 7.43 -17.27 16.39
C MET A 143 6.54 -16.11 15.90
N ILE A 144 5.22 -16.30 15.80
CA ILE A 144 4.29 -15.30 15.28
C ILE A 144 4.41 -13.94 15.98
N PRO A 145 4.46 -13.83 17.31
CA PRO A 145 4.58 -12.52 17.98
C PRO A 145 5.84 -11.75 17.56
N LYS A 146 6.96 -12.46 17.37
CA LYS A 146 8.20 -11.85 16.88
C LYS A 146 8.05 -11.39 15.45
N MET A 147 7.46 -12.22 14.58
CA MET A 147 7.24 -11.86 13.17
C MET A 147 6.35 -10.62 13.03
N ILE A 148 5.30 -10.51 13.84
CA ILE A 148 4.42 -9.33 13.85
C ILE A 148 5.18 -8.08 14.30
N LYS A 149 6.03 -8.20 15.33
CA LYS A 149 6.85 -7.10 15.80
C LYS A 149 7.84 -6.64 14.73
N ASP A 150 8.58 -7.58 14.13
CA ASP A 150 9.56 -7.30 13.09
C ASP A 150 8.88 -6.67 11.85
N LEU A 151 7.66 -7.13 11.48
CA LEU A 151 6.85 -6.53 10.42
C LEU A 151 6.48 -5.08 10.75
N SER A 152 5.99 -4.81 11.97
CA SER A 152 5.62 -3.45 12.41
C SER A 152 6.82 -2.50 12.43
N GLU A 153 8.00 -2.99 12.81
CA GLU A 153 9.23 -2.20 12.77
C GLU A 153 9.67 -1.91 11.33
N ALA A 154 9.55 -2.89 10.42
CA ALA A 154 9.82 -2.71 8.99
C ALA A 154 8.84 -1.70 8.36
N GLU A 155 7.55 -1.75 8.69
CA GLU A 155 6.55 -0.77 8.22
C GLU A 155 6.89 0.66 8.63
N LYS A 156 7.29 0.86 9.90
CA LYS A 156 7.73 2.17 10.39
C LYS A 156 8.97 2.66 9.67
N SER A 157 9.96 1.77 9.46
CA SER A 157 11.19 2.10 8.75
C SER A 157 10.94 2.50 7.30
N VAL A 158 10.09 1.75 6.57
CA VAL A 158 9.71 2.08 5.19
C VAL A 158 8.96 3.42 5.12
N THR A 159 8.03 3.65 6.05
CA THR A 159 7.29 4.92 6.11
C THR A 159 8.22 6.10 6.38
N GLN A 160 9.18 5.92 7.29
CA GLN A 160 10.18 6.94 7.58
C GLN A 160 11.09 7.20 6.39
N GLU A 161 11.60 6.17 5.72
CA GLU A 161 12.43 6.28 4.50
C GLU A 161 11.68 7.05 3.40
N LEU A 162 10.41 6.73 3.17
CA LEU A 162 9.59 7.43 2.18
C LEU A 162 9.37 8.89 2.53
N ASN A 163 9.15 9.20 3.82
CA ASN A 163 8.98 10.59 4.28
C ASN A 163 10.29 11.39 4.19
N GLU A 164 11.43 10.79 4.57
CA GLU A 164 12.75 11.43 4.45
C GLU A 164 13.13 11.68 2.98
N ALA A 165 12.84 10.74 2.09
CA ALA A 165 13.04 10.94 0.65
C ALA A 165 12.19 12.11 0.10
N GLY A 166 11.01 12.36 0.67
CA GLY A 166 10.19 13.55 0.38
C GLY A 166 10.85 14.84 0.87
N ARG A 167 11.38 14.86 2.10
CA ARG A 167 12.03 16.02 2.73
C ARG A 167 13.34 16.40 2.04
N ALA A 168 14.18 15.43 1.71
CA ALA A 168 15.49 15.66 1.08
C ALA A 168 15.39 16.35 -0.29
N ARG A 169 14.20 16.36 -0.91
CA ARG A 169 13.93 17.00 -2.20
C ARG A 169 13.25 18.39 -2.10
N GLY A 170 13.29 19.03 -0.93
CA GLY A 170 12.93 20.45 -0.77
C GLY A 170 11.49 20.74 -0.35
N LYS A 171 10.69 19.75 0.00
CA LYS A 171 9.42 19.95 0.73
C LYS A 171 9.68 19.80 2.23
N ALA A 172 10.11 20.89 2.90
CA ALA A 172 9.95 20.96 4.35
C ALA A 172 8.44 21.03 4.63
N GLU A 173 7.87 19.99 5.20
CA GLU A 173 6.57 20.12 5.86
C GLU A 173 6.75 21.13 7.00
N LYS A 174 6.18 22.33 6.83
CA LYS A 174 5.95 23.21 7.98
C LYS A 174 4.92 22.52 8.84
N THR A 175 5.37 21.99 9.97
CA THR A 175 4.44 21.56 11.02
C THR A 175 3.75 22.81 11.55
N ILE A 176 2.44 22.73 11.80
CA ILE A 176 1.59 23.81 12.36
C ILE A 176 2.18 24.39 13.67
N PHE A 177 3.14 23.70 14.28
CA PHE A 177 3.84 24.10 15.50
C PHE A 177 5.12 24.91 15.26
N ASP A 178 5.61 25.06 14.01
CA ASP A 178 6.81 25.84 13.71
C ASP A 178 6.51 27.33 13.46
N ASP A 179 5.26 27.74 13.35
CA ASP A 179 4.86 29.13 13.24
C ASP A 179 4.51 29.71 14.64
N GLY A 180 5.54 29.89 15.44
CA GLY A 180 5.62 31.04 16.33
C GLY A 180 4.76 31.06 17.59
N PHE A 181 5.41 30.76 18.70
CA PHE A 181 5.18 31.47 19.96
C PHE A 181 6.41 32.33 20.34
N ASP A 182 7.03 32.96 19.37
CA ASP A 182 8.08 33.96 19.62
C ASP A 182 7.61 35.33 19.13
N SER A 183 6.60 35.89 19.82
CA SER A 183 6.42 37.34 19.87
C SER A 183 5.25 37.71 20.79
N PHE A 184 5.53 37.73 22.09
CA PHE A 184 4.93 38.69 23.03
C PHE A 184 5.97 39.02 24.13
#